data_e35f3dad3cf7256dc95bc70694b58793
#
_entry.id   e35f3dad3cf7256dc95bc70694b58793
#
_cell.length_a   1.000
_cell.length_b   1.000
_cell.length_c   1.000
_cell.angle_alpha   90.00
_cell.angle_beta   90.00
_cell.angle_gamma   90.00
#
_symmetry.space_group_name_H-M   'P 1'
#
loop_
_entity.id
_entity.type
_entity.pdbx_description
1 polymer ?
#
loop_
_entity_poly.entity_id
_entity_poly.type
_entity_poly.pdbx_seq_one_letter_code
_entity_poly.pdbx_strand_id
1 'polypeptide(L)'
;MDPVVHLRAAVCLLGRFPALAGIDLDVEAGQVVLLRGPNGAGKTTLLRAVAGLVPVVRGEATVLGIDLRRDRKAVRRHVALLGHATGLYDDLTIAENVRFWAQAARSTAEPAVAMDRAGIDARTRDLAVGRLSAGQRRRASLAALLVRDARIWLLDEPHAGLDAVGRDLLDALVRDAAGAGVTILLASHELERATPLVDREVIVAGGHTEALHVA
;
A
#
# COMPACT_ATOMS: atom_id res chain seq x y z
N MET A 1 21.12 8.59 -6.50
CA MET A 1 20.81 7.64 -5.41
C MET A 1 20.20 6.41 -6.05
N ASP A 2 20.40 5.22 -5.49
CA ASP A 2 19.73 4.04 -6.02
C ASP A 2 18.25 4.06 -5.64
N PRO A 3 17.32 3.73 -6.55
CA PRO A 3 15.90 3.73 -6.27
C PRO A 3 15.54 2.70 -5.19
N VAL A 4 14.56 3.03 -4.35
CA VAL A 4 14.09 2.11 -3.28
C VAL A 4 13.17 1.01 -3.82
N VAL A 5 12.57 1.22 -4.99
CA VAL A 5 11.90 0.19 -5.80
C VAL A 5 12.53 0.23 -7.18
N HIS A 6 13.08 -0.89 -7.61
CA HIS A 6 13.69 -1.04 -8.93
C HIS A 6 13.18 -2.31 -9.59
N LEU A 7 12.49 -2.15 -10.70
CA LEU A 7 11.98 -3.24 -11.54
C LEU A 7 12.48 -3.05 -12.97
N ARG A 8 12.98 -4.12 -13.62
CA ARG A 8 13.36 -4.14 -15.03
C ARG A 8 12.86 -5.42 -15.69
N ALA A 9 12.07 -5.23 -16.74
CA ALA A 9 11.42 -6.31 -17.47
C ALA A 9 10.76 -7.33 -16.52
N ALA A 10 10.19 -6.86 -15.38
CA ALA A 10 9.67 -7.71 -14.33
C ALA A 10 8.38 -8.40 -14.76
N VAL A 11 8.34 -9.73 -14.64
CA VAL A 11 7.20 -10.57 -15.02
C VAL A 11 6.64 -11.28 -13.79
N CYS A 12 5.32 -11.19 -13.61
CA CYS A 12 4.58 -11.92 -12.59
C CYS A 12 3.44 -12.71 -13.23
N LEU A 13 3.26 -13.95 -12.79
CA LEU A 13 2.18 -14.83 -13.27
C LEU A 13 1.08 -14.96 -12.21
N LEU A 14 -0.18 -14.92 -12.64
CA LEU A 14 -1.34 -15.37 -11.88
C LEU A 14 -1.86 -16.67 -12.55
N GLY A 15 -1.58 -17.80 -11.91
CA GLY A 15 -1.73 -19.11 -12.56
C GLY A 15 -0.75 -19.23 -13.73
N ARG A 16 -1.28 -19.33 -14.96
CA ARG A 16 -0.47 -19.42 -16.19
C ARG A 16 -0.43 -18.14 -17.01
N PHE A 17 -1.16 -17.10 -16.59
CA PHE A 17 -1.28 -15.84 -17.34
C PHE A 17 -0.33 -14.78 -16.79
N PRO A 18 0.39 -14.03 -17.66
CA PRO A 18 1.23 -12.91 -17.23
C PRO A 18 0.33 -11.74 -16.81
N ALA A 19 0.26 -11.49 -15.50
CA ALA A 19 -0.42 -10.31 -14.97
C ALA A 19 0.49 -9.07 -15.00
N LEU A 20 1.81 -9.29 -14.94
CA LEU A 20 2.84 -8.33 -15.30
C LEU A 20 3.68 -8.98 -16.40
N ALA A 21 3.86 -8.28 -17.52
CA ALA A 21 4.45 -8.83 -18.74
C ALA A 21 5.79 -8.18 -19.13
N GLY A 22 6.36 -7.39 -18.22
CA GLY A 22 7.63 -6.67 -18.45
C GLY A 22 7.53 -5.26 -17.87
N ILE A 23 7.39 -5.16 -16.55
CA ILE A 23 7.32 -3.87 -15.83
C ILE A 23 8.72 -3.28 -15.71
N ASP A 24 8.86 -2.01 -16.08
CA ASP A 24 9.99 -1.15 -15.79
C ASP A 24 9.54 -0.02 -14.87
N LEU A 25 10.07 0.02 -13.64
CA LEU A 25 9.68 1.02 -12.65
C LEU A 25 10.84 1.30 -11.69
N ASP A 26 11.21 2.58 -11.60
CA ASP A 26 12.06 3.09 -10.51
C ASP A 26 11.25 4.02 -9.63
N VAL A 27 11.40 3.89 -8.33
CA VAL A 27 10.81 4.80 -7.34
C VAL A 27 11.90 5.22 -6.36
N GLU A 28 12.07 6.52 -6.22
CA GLU A 28 13.04 7.12 -5.30
C GLU A 28 12.52 7.13 -3.86
N ALA A 29 13.44 7.24 -2.89
CA ALA A 29 13.07 7.36 -1.48
C ALA A 29 12.20 8.61 -1.23
N GLY A 30 11.11 8.44 -0.49
CA GLY A 30 10.17 9.52 -0.16
C GLY A 30 9.23 9.93 -1.29
N GLN A 31 9.36 9.35 -2.50
CA GLN A 31 8.51 9.67 -3.64
C GLN A 31 7.10 9.07 -3.48
N VAL A 32 6.10 9.84 -3.88
CA VAL A 32 4.71 9.39 -4.00
C VAL A 32 4.38 9.18 -5.48
N VAL A 33 4.07 7.93 -5.86
CA VAL A 33 3.81 7.54 -7.25
C VAL A 33 2.38 7.04 -7.40
N LEU A 34 1.63 7.63 -8.34
CA LEU A 34 0.30 7.16 -8.73
C LEU A 34 0.39 6.16 -9.89
N LEU A 35 -0.13 4.96 -9.67
CA LEU A 35 -0.31 3.95 -10.71
C LEU A 35 -1.70 4.12 -11.35
N ARG A 36 -1.73 4.50 -12.61
CA ARG A 36 -2.96 4.67 -13.41
C ARG A 36 -3.13 3.52 -14.40
N GLY A 37 -4.35 3.30 -14.84
CA GLY A 37 -4.65 2.32 -15.88
C GLY A 37 -6.00 1.65 -15.66
N PRO A 38 -6.53 0.94 -16.68
CA PRO A 38 -7.82 0.29 -16.59
C PRO A 38 -7.84 -0.86 -15.56
N ASN A 39 -9.05 -1.35 -15.26
CA ASN A 39 -9.19 -2.54 -14.44
C ASN A 39 -8.54 -3.74 -15.14
N GLY A 40 -7.85 -4.58 -14.36
CA GLY A 40 -7.10 -5.72 -14.92
C GLY A 40 -5.74 -5.37 -15.52
N ALA A 41 -5.33 -4.10 -15.56
CA ALA A 41 -4.03 -3.68 -16.13
C ALA A 41 -2.79 -4.22 -15.39
N GLY A 42 -2.95 -4.69 -14.14
CA GLY A 42 -1.85 -5.22 -13.34
C GLY A 42 -1.47 -4.38 -12.11
N LYS A 43 -2.14 -3.23 -11.84
CA LYS A 43 -1.81 -2.33 -10.72
C LYS A 43 -1.74 -3.05 -9.36
N THR A 44 -2.80 -3.77 -8.99
CA THR A 44 -2.85 -4.57 -7.76
C THR A 44 -1.74 -5.63 -7.72
N THR A 45 -1.46 -6.27 -8.87
CA THR A 45 -0.39 -7.27 -8.96
C THR A 45 0.98 -6.63 -8.77
N LEU A 46 1.19 -5.44 -9.33
CA LEU A 46 2.41 -4.67 -9.15
C LEU A 46 2.62 -4.31 -7.67
N LEU A 47 1.61 -3.75 -7.00
CA LEU A 47 1.67 -3.46 -5.57
C LEU A 47 1.97 -4.73 -4.75
N ARG A 48 1.31 -5.85 -5.06
CA ARG A 48 1.56 -7.13 -4.39
C ARG A 48 2.94 -7.72 -4.67
N ALA A 49 3.48 -7.51 -5.87
CA ALA A 49 4.85 -7.93 -6.20
C ALA A 49 5.87 -7.14 -5.38
N VAL A 50 5.73 -5.80 -5.31
CA VAL A 50 6.57 -4.93 -4.47
C VAL A 50 6.46 -5.31 -2.99
N ALA A 51 5.26 -5.70 -2.52
CA ALA A 51 5.04 -6.23 -1.16
C ALA A 51 5.65 -7.62 -0.91
N GLY A 52 6.26 -8.26 -1.92
CA GLY A 52 6.77 -9.63 -1.81
C GLY A 52 5.67 -10.70 -1.64
N LEU A 53 4.43 -10.40 -2.02
CA LEU A 53 3.30 -11.32 -1.94
C LEU A 53 3.16 -12.15 -3.22
N VAL A 54 3.45 -11.56 -4.38
CA VAL A 54 3.45 -12.24 -5.68
C VAL A 54 4.90 -12.43 -6.14
N PRO A 55 5.30 -13.63 -6.60
CA PRO A 55 6.67 -13.86 -7.06
C PRO A 55 6.93 -13.18 -8.41
N VAL A 56 8.10 -12.56 -8.54
CA VAL A 56 8.66 -12.13 -9.83
C VAL A 56 9.38 -13.31 -10.44
N VAL A 57 8.92 -13.81 -11.59
CA VAL A 57 9.43 -15.02 -12.24
C VAL A 57 10.53 -14.73 -13.27
N ARG A 58 10.56 -13.52 -13.84
CA ARG A 58 11.58 -13.04 -14.79
C ARG A 58 11.87 -11.56 -14.56
N GLY A 59 12.99 -11.08 -15.11
CA GLY A 59 13.44 -9.71 -14.96
C GLY A 59 14.19 -9.45 -13.66
N GLU A 60 14.48 -8.21 -13.38
CA GLU A 60 15.09 -7.75 -12.14
C GLU A 60 14.04 -7.11 -11.24
N ALA A 61 14.14 -7.33 -9.94
CA ALA A 61 13.22 -6.76 -8.97
C ALA A 61 13.90 -6.61 -7.61
N THR A 62 14.20 -5.38 -7.22
CA THR A 62 14.72 -5.06 -5.89
C THR A 62 13.83 -4.05 -5.20
N VAL A 63 13.65 -4.23 -3.88
CA VAL A 63 12.94 -3.30 -3.01
C VAL A 63 13.80 -3.07 -1.78
N LEU A 64 14.16 -1.82 -1.51
CA LEU A 64 15.10 -1.45 -0.44
C LEU A 64 16.42 -2.24 -0.50
N GLY A 65 16.91 -2.52 -1.71
CA GLY A 65 18.12 -3.34 -1.94
C GLY A 65 17.92 -4.84 -1.79
N ILE A 66 16.71 -5.30 -1.45
CA ILE A 66 16.38 -6.72 -1.30
C ILE A 66 15.93 -7.28 -2.66
N ASP A 67 16.64 -8.27 -3.20
CA ASP A 67 16.25 -8.99 -4.42
C ASP A 67 15.02 -9.87 -4.14
N LEU A 68 13.87 -9.49 -4.74
CA LEU A 68 12.59 -10.19 -4.56
C LEU A 68 12.57 -11.60 -5.16
N ARG A 69 13.45 -11.91 -6.08
CA ARG A 69 13.56 -13.25 -6.67
C ARG A 69 14.30 -14.21 -5.74
N ARG A 70 15.22 -13.69 -4.91
CA ARG A 70 15.98 -14.47 -3.94
C ARG A 70 15.26 -14.60 -2.61
N ASP A 71 14.83 -13.47 -2.04
CA ASP A 71 14.12 -13.46 -0.74
C ASP A 71 13.02 -12.38 -0.70
N ARG A 72 11.91 -12.64 -1.41
CA ARG A 72 10.75 -11.74 -1.40
C ARG A 72 10.08 -11.61 -0.02
N LYS A 73 10.35 -12.52 0.93
CA LYS A 73 9.74 -12.43 2.26
C LYS A 73 10.40 -11.38 3.13
N ALA A 74 11.70 -11.15 2.94
CA ALA A 74 12.48 -10.19 3.73
C ALA A 74 11.95 -8.75 3.61
N VAL A 75 11.34 -8.37 2.46
CA VAL A 75 10.79 -7.03 2.26
C VAL A 75 9.58 -6.73 3.12
N ARG A 76 8.81 -7.75 3.52
CA ARG A 76 7.46 -7.60 4.14
C ARG A 76 7.44 -6.82 5.43
N ARG A 77 8.54 -6.81 6.18
CA ARG A 77 8.67 -6.04 7.44
C ARG A 77 8.86 -4.54 7.20
N HIS A 78 9.25 -4.15 5.98
CA HIS A 78 9.52 -2.76 5.60
C HIS A 78 8.42 -2.13 4.75
N VAL A 79 7.42 -2.94 4.38
CA VAL A 79 6.34 -2.54 3.47
C VAL A 79 5.00 -2.74 4.13
N ALA A 80 4.13 -1.76 4.07
CA ALA A 80 2.73 -1.88 4.49
C ALA A 80 1.81 -1.79 3.27
N LEU A 81 0.93 -2.79 3.10
CA LEU A 81 -0.04 -2.85 2.02
C LEU A 81 -1.45 -2.62 2.58
N LEU A 82 -2.13 -1.60 2.07
CA LEU A 82 -3.55 -1.38 2.21
C LEU A 82 -4.23 -1.81 0.91
N GLY A 83 -4.72 -3.03 0.86
CA GLY A 83 -5.40 -3.60 -0.30
C GLY A 83 -6.92 -3.53 -0.20
N HIS A 84 -7.59 -4.17 -1.15
CA HIS A 84 -9.04 -4.36 -1.12
C HIS A 84 -9.46 -5.23 0.07
N ALA A 85 -8.74 -6.32 0.34
CA ALA A 85 -8.89 -7.08 1.57
C ALA A 85 -8.24 -6.32 2.73
N THR A 86 -8.95 -6.20 3.83
CA THR A 86 -8.52 -5.36 4.97
C THR A 86 -7.33 -5.91 5.74
N GLY A 87 -7.04 -7.21 5.61
CA GLY A 87 -5.99 -7.89 6.37
C GLY A 87 -6.26 -7.95 7.88
N LEU A 88 -7.50 -7.72 8.28
CA LEU A 88 -7.95 -7.78 9.67
C LEU A 88 -8.59 -9.14 9.98
N TYR A 89 -8.50 -9.57 11.22
CA TYR A 89 -9.16 -10.75 11.76
C TYR A 89 -10.55 -10.37 12.28
N ASP A 90 -11.58 -10.97 11.74
CA ASP A 90 -12.99 -10.62 12.02
C ASP A 90 -13.38 -10.90 13.48
N ASP A 91 -12.80 -11.93 14.10
CA ASP A 91 -13.07 -12.33 15.48
C ASP A 91 -12.34 -11.47 16.53
N LEU A 92 -11.33 -10.72 16.11
CA LEU A 92 -10.60 -9.81 16.99
C LEU A 92 -11.23 -8.41 16.97
N THR A 93 -11.06 -7.70 18.09
CA THR A 93 -11.42 -6.28 18.18
C THR A 93 -10.48 -5.42 17.32
N ILE A 94 -10.85 -4.16 17.07
CA ILE A 94 -9.96 -3.21 16.38
C ILE A 94 -8.63 -3.10 17.15
N ALA A 95 -8.69 -2.90 18.46
CA ALA A 95 -7.50 -2.74 19.29
C ALA A 95 -6.59 -3.97 19.28
N GLU A 96 -7.16 -5.18 19.28
CA GLU A 96 -6.39 -6.43 19.17
C GLU A 96 -5.75 -6.57 17.79
N ASN A 97 -6.47 -6.26 16.71
CA ASN A 97 -5.92 -6.26 15.36
C ASN A 97 -4.73 -5.28 15.23
N VAL A 98 -4.88 -4.03 15.71
CA VAL A 98 -3.82 -3.03 15.62
C VAL A 98 -2.61 -3.45 16.45
N ARG A 99 -2.80 -3.99 17.67
CA ARG A 99 -1.71 -4.57 18.49
C ARG A 99 -1.02 -5.74 17.80
N PHE A 100 -1.79 -6.65 17.18
CA PHE A 100 -1.25 -7.77 16.42
C PHE A 100 -0.31 -7.28 15.31
N TRP A 101 -0.74 -6.28 14.52
CA TRP A 101 0.07 -5.75 13.43
C TRP A 101 1.31 -4.99 13.92
N ALA A 102 1.24 -4.27 15.05
CA ALA A 102 2.41 -3.66 15.69
C ALA A 102 3.46 -4.73 16.05
N GLN A 103 3.02 -5.79 16.72
CA GLN A 103 3.90 -6.90 17.13
C GLN A 103 4.48 -7.65 15.94
N ALA A 104 3.65 -7.96 14.92
CA ALA A 104 4.08 -8.65 13.71
C ALA A 104 5.14 -7.85 12.93
N ALA A 105 5.02 -6.52 12.92
CA ALA A 105 6.00 -5.61 12.32
C ALA A 105 7.20 -5.32 13.22
N ARG A 106 7.17 -5.71 14.50
CA ARG A 106 8.14 -5.30 15.53
C ARG A 106 8.27 -3.79 15.63
N SER A 107 7.15 -3.11 15.44
CA SER A 107 7.06 -1.66 15.49
C SER A 107 7.05 -1.17 16.93
N THR A 108 7.61 0.03 17.15
CA THR A 108 7.53 0.77 18.42
C THR A 108 6.39 1.79 18.43
N ALA A 109 5.64 1.89 17.32
CA ALA A 109 4.51 2.81 17.23
C ALA A 109 3.38 2.39 18.18
N GLU A 110 2.82 3.38 18.88
CA GLU A 110 1.75 3.18 19.86
C GLU A 110 0.41 2.86 19.18
N PRO A 111 -0.21 1.68 19.45
CA PRO A 111 -1.48 1.30 18.84
C PRO A 111 -2.61 2.32 19.07
N ALA A 112 -2.66 2.96 20.26
CA ALA A 112 -3.67 3.96 20.58
C ALA A 112 -3.53 5.19 19.66
N VAL A 113 -2.31 5.68 19.45
CA VAL A 113 -2.02 6.83 18.57
C VAL A 113 -2.39 6.50 17.12
N ALA A 114 -2.08 5.29 16.64
CA ALA A 114 -2.45 4.86 15.30
C ALA A 114 -3.98 4.82 15.11
N MET A 115 -4.73 4.37 16.12
CA MET A 115 -6.19 4.38 16.11
C MET A 115 -6.76 5.80 16.14
N ASP A 116 -6.21 6.71 16.95
CA ASP A 116 -6.61 8.12 16.98
C ASP A 116 -6.39 8.79 15.63
N ARG A 117 -5.21 8.61 15.03
CA ARG A 117 -4.87 9.13 13.71
C ARG A 117 -5.77 8.59 12.59
N ALA A 118 -6.24 7.35 12.71
CA ALA A 118 -7.19 6.75 11.78
C ALA A 118 -8.66 7.18 12.03
N GLY A 119 -8.90 8.06 12.99
CA GLY A 119 -10.25 8.57 13.36
C GLY A 119 -11.16 7.50 13.95
N ILE A 120 -10.59 6.59 14.75
CA ILE A 120 -11.34 5.52 15.44
C ILE A 120 -11.74 6.00 16.83
N ASP A 121 -13.05 6.20 17.05
CA ASP A 121 -13.61 6.55 18.35
C ASP A 121 -13.22 5.50 19.41
N ALA A 122 -12.84 5.97 20.60
CA ALA A 122 -12.46 5.10 21.72
C ALA A 122 -13.49 4.02 22.03
N ARG A 123 -14.80 4.35 21.90
CA ARG A 123 -15.91 3.42 22.16
C ARG A 123 -16.00 2.27 21.16
N THR A 124 -15.42 2.43 19.96
CA THR A 124 -15.46 1.41 18.91
C THR A 124 -14.24 0.49 18.91
N ARG A 125 -13.19 0.83 19.64
CA ARG A 125 -11.91 0.07 19.66
C ARG A 125 -12.07 -1.37 20.14
N ASP A 126 -13.03 -1.61 21.03
CA ASP A 126 -13.32 -2.93 21.61
C ASP A 126 -14.41 -3.70 20.82
N LEU A 127 -14.87 -3.16 19.69
CA LEU A 127 -15.79 -3.89 18.81
C LEU A 127 -15.01 -4.88 17.94
N ALA A 128 -15.55 -6.10 17.82
CA ALA A 128 -15.03 -7.09 16.87
C ALA A 128 -15.15 -6.59 15.43
N VAL A 129 -14.11 -6.80 14.63
CA VAL A 129 -14.04 -6.31 13.23
C VAL A 129 -15.20 -6.84 12.38
N GLY A 130 -15.67 -8.06 12.64
CA GLY A 130 -16.83 -8.65 11.97
C GLY A 130 -18.13 -7.87 12.12
N ARG A 131 -18.24 -6.98 13.13
CA ARG A 131 -19.45 -6.15 13.41
C ARG A 131 -19.34 -4.73 12.84
N LEU A 132 -18.22 -4.37 12.22
CA LEU A 132 -17.97 -3.01 11.74
C LEU A 132 -18.67 -2.76 10.40
N SER A 133 -19.09 -1.51 10.19
CA SER A 133 -19.43 -1.01 8.85
C SER A 133 -18.22 -1.03 7.93
N ALA A 134 -18.42 -0.94 6.60
CA ALA A 134 -17.33 -0.89 5.64
C ALA A 134 -16.35 0.27 5.91
N GLY A 135 -16.87 1.46 6.23
CA GLY A 135 -16.05 2.63 6.57
C GLY A 135 -15.26 2.45 7.86
N GLN A 136 -15.88 1.91 8.92
CA GLN A 136 -15.19 1.60 10.18
C GLN A 136 -14.09 0.55 9.96
N ARG A 137 -14.37 -0.49 9.17
CA ARG A 137 -13.40 -1.52 8.80
C ARG A 137 -12.23 -0.92 8.00
N ARG A 138 -12.51 0.02 7.09
CA ARG A 138 -11.47 0.73 6.33
C ARG A 138 -10.59 1.59 7.25
N ARG A 139 -11.18 2.32 8.21
CA ARG A 139 -10.43 3.07 9.23
C ARG A 139 -9.57 2.16 10.12
N ALA A 140 -10.09 0.99 10.51
CA ALA A 140 -9.32 -0.01 11.25
C ALA A 140 -8.12 -0.53 10.44
N SER A 141 -8.28 -0.71 9.11
CA SER A 141 -7.16 -1.08 8.22
C SER A 141 -6.12 0.04 8.09
N LEU A 142 -6.54 1.32 8.11
CA LEU A 142 -5.63 2.46 8.17
C LEU A 142 -4.82 2.48 9.48
N ALA A 143 -5.46 2.21 10.62
CA ALA A 143 -4.74 2.09 11.90
C ALA A 143 -3.71 0.95 11.86
N ALA A 144 -4.09 -0.20 11.28
CA ALA A 144 -3.18 -1.32 11.08
C ALA A 144 -2.03 -1.02 10.10
N LEU A 145 -2.23 -0.14 9.11
CA LEU A 145 -1.17 0.38 8.25
C LEU A 145 -0.21 1.27 9.05
N LEU A 146 -0.77 2.27 9.75
CA LEU A 146 -0.01 3.28 10.50
C LEU A 146 0.89 2.65 11.57
N VAL A 147 0.37 1.68 12.32
CA VAL A 147 1.09 1.06 13.43
C VAL A 147 2.31 0.23 12.97
N ARG A 148 2.41 -0.12 11.69
CA ARG A 148 3.51 -0.95 11.16
C ARG A 148 4.83 -0.20 10.99
N ASP A 149 4.81 1.14 11.03
CA ASP A 149 6.00 1.99 10.87
C ASP A 149 6.85 1.59 9.63
N ALA A 150 6.17 1.41 8.50
CA ALA A 150 6.78 0.89 7.29
C ALA A 150 7.42 2.00 6.46
N ARG A 151 8.55 1.71 5.82
CA ARG A 151 9.29 2.63 4.93
C ARG A 151 8.60 2.84 3.58
N ILE A 152 7.78 1.87 3.15
CA ILE A 152 7.03 1.92 1.90
C ILE A 152 5.57 1.61 2.19
N TRP A 153 4.67 2.49 1.73
CA TRP A 153 3.23 2.25 1.72
C TRP A 153 2.77 1.89 0.31
N LEU A 154 1.98 0.84 0.23
CA LEU A 154 1.35 0.36 -0.99
C LEU A 154 -0.16 0.47 -0.81
N LEU A 155 -0.80 1.38 -1.53
CA LEU A 155 -2.20 1.75 -1.34
C LEU A 155 -3.00 1.37 -2.59
N ASP A 156 -3.85 0.35 -2.46
CA ASP A 156 -4.70 -0.15 -3.55
C ASP A 156 -6.14 0.31 -3.31
N GLU A 157 -6.63 1.25 -4.12
CA GLU A 157 -7.92 1.91 -4.00
C GLU A 157 -8.22 2.39 -2.56
N PRO A 158 -7.35 3.22 -1.96
CA PRO A 158 -7.41 3.49 -0.52
C PRO A 158 -8.63 4.30 -0.10
N HIS A 159 -9.24 5.11 -0.99
CA HIS A 159 -10.43 5.90 -0.72
C HIS A 159 -11.74 5.08 -0.74
N ALA A 160 -11.69 3.87 -1.33
CA ALA A 160 -12.88 3.03 -1.46
C ALA A 160 -13.50 2.69 -0.09
N GLY A 161 -14.82 2.91 0.02
CA GLY A 161 -15.59 2.63 1.25
C GLY A 161 -15.48 3.71 2.32
N LEU A 162 -14.73 4.79 2.11
CA LEU A 162 -14.68 5.95 3.02
C LEU A 162 -15.72 7.01 2.65
N ASP A 163 -16.28 7.65 3.67
CA ASP A 163 -17.05 8.89 3.55
C ASP A 163 -16.13 10.08 3.25
N ALA A 164 -16.69 11.27 3.01
CA ALA A 164 -15.91 12.47 2.69
C ALA A 164 -14.86 12.77 3.78
N VAL A 165 -15.25 12.71 5.05
CA VAL A 165 -14.35 12.96 6.19
C VAL A 165 -13.23 11.91 6.25
N GLY A 166 -13.55 10.64 5.99
CA GLY A 166 -12.56 9.57 5.94
C GLY A 166 -11.58 9.70 4.78
N ARG A 167 -12.04 10.19 3.63
CA ARG A 167 -11.18 10.49 2.47
C ARG A 167 -10.23 11.65 2.76
N ASP A 168 -10.72 12.73 3.36
CA ASP A 168 -9.89 13.89 3.74
C ASP A 168 -8.84 13.50 4.80
N LEU A 169 -9.23 12.64 5.75
CA LEU A 169 -8.30 12.06 6.72
C LEU A 169 -7.20 11.23 6.04
N LEU A 170 -7.57 10.37 5.09
CA LEU A 170 -6.59 9.57 4.33
C LEU A 170 -5.62 10.46 3.55
N ASP A 171 -6.13 11.51 2.88
CA ASP A 171 -5.30 12.46 2.13
C ASP A 171 -4.28 13.16 3.07
N ALA A 172 -4.72 13.55 4.27
CA ALA A 172 -3.83 14.11 5.29
C ALA A 172 -2.76 13.09 5.74
N LEU A 173 -3.15 11.83 6.00
CA LEU A 173 -2.21 10.77 6.38
C LEU A 173 -1.17 10.48 5.31
N VAL A 174 -1.55 10.52 4.02
CA VAL A 174 -0.62 10.35 2.89
C VAL A 174 0.37 11.51 2.83
N ARG A 175 -0.09 12.77 2.98
CA ARG A 175 0.81 13.94 3.01
C ARG A 175 1.78 13.90 4.20
N ASP A 176 1.28 13.56 5.39
CA ASP A 176 2.10 13.44 6.59
C ASP A 176 3.19 12.37 6.41
N ALA A 177 2.82 11.20 5.87
CA ALA A 177 3.75 10.11 5.64
C ALA A 177 4.81 10.48 4.59
N ALA A 178 4.40 11.11 3.48
CA ALA A 178 5.32 11.60 2.47
C ALA A 178 6.27 12.65 3.05
N GLY A 179 5.75 13.61 3.83
CA GLY A 179 6.55 14.62 4.53
C GLY A 179 7.53 14.02 5.56
N ALA A 180 7.24 12.84 6.09
CA ALA A 180 8.13 12.06 6.95
C ALA A 180 9.12 11.17 6.19
N GLY A 181 9.12 11.22 4.84
CA GLY A 181 10.04 10.46 3.98
C GLY A 181 9.59 9.04 3.66
N VAL A 182 8.33 8.67 3.94
CA VAL A 182 7.77 7.38 3.53
C VAL A 182 7.56 7.38 2.00
N THR A 183 8.03 6.35 1.33
CA THR A 183 7.77 6.14 -0.10
C THR A 183 6.37 5.55 -0.29
N ILE A 184 5.60 6.08 -1.24
CA ILE A 184 4.20 5.66 -1.41
C ILE A 184 3.92 5.29 -2.87
N LEU A 185 3.39 4.09 -3.11
CA LEU A 185 2.81 3.71 -4.39
C LEU A 185 1.30 3.60 -4.20
N LEU A 186 0.56 4.41 -4.96
CA LEU A 186 -0.89 4.55 -4.88
C LEU A 186 -1.53 4.10 -6.18
N ALA A 187 -2.46 3.14 -6.13
CA ALA A 187 -3.35 2.83 -7.25
C ALA A 187 -4.74 3.36 -6.94
N SER A 188 -5.29 4.23 -7.78
CA SER A 188 -6.62 4.82 -7.58
C SER A 188 -7.32 5.14 -8.89
N HIS A 189 -8.63 5.03 -8.85
CA HIS A 189 -9.53 5.54 -9.89
C HIS A 189 -10.08 6.94 -9.57
N GLU A 190 -9.95 7.40 -8.32
CA GLU A 190 -10.35 8.74 -7.87
C GLU A 190 -9.23 9.76 -8.19
N LEU A 191 -9.00 10.03 -9.47
CA LEU A 191 -7.84 10.81 -9.95
C LEU A 191 -7.84 12.24 -9.42
N GLU A 192 -8.99 12.88 -9.32
CA GLU A 192 -9.12 14.26 -8.79
C GLU A 192 -8.56 14.39 -7.37
N ARG A 193 -8.68 13.32 -6.55
CA ARG A 193 -8.11 13.28 -5.21
C ARG A 193 -6.67 12.80 -5.17
N ALA A 194 -6.33 11.82 -6.00
CA ALA A 194 -5.01 11.20 -5.98
C ALA A 194 -3.92 12.09 -6.60
N THR A 195 -4.22 12.77 -7.72
CA THR A 195 -3.21 13.61 -8.42
C THR A 195 -2.59 14.71 -7.55
N PRO A 196 -3.33 15.42 -6.67
CA PRO A 196 -2.71 16.44 -5.80
C PRO A 196 -1.82 15.87 -4.68
N LEU A 197 -1.76 14.54 -4.52
CA LEU A 197 -0.99 13.86 -3.47
C LEU A 197 0.33 13.29 -3.98
N VAL A 198 0.57 13.30 -5.31
CA VAL A 198 1.65 12.51 -5.91
C VAL A 198 2.67 13.39 -6.64
N ASP A 199 3.91 12.92 -6.64
CA ASP A 199 5.03 13.57 -7.36
C ASP A 199 5.07 13.14 -8.82
N ARG A 200 4.57 11.92 -9.13
CA ARG A 200 4.66 11.33 -10.46
C ARG A 200 3.52 10.35 -10.71
N GLU A 201 3.10 10.28 -11.97
CA GLU A 201 2.15 9.28 -12.46
C GLU A 201 2.83 8.26 -13.38
N VAL A 202 2.41 7.00 -13.28
CA VAL A 202 2.86 5.89 -14.12
C VAL A 202 1.62 5.18 -14.68
N ILE A 203 1.56 5.03 -15.99
CA ILE A 203 0.50 4.24 -16.64
C ILE A 203 0.88 2.77 -16.58
N VAL A 204 -0.06 1.94 -16.12
CA VAL A 204 0.00 0.47 -16.21
C VAL A 204 -1.03 0.01 -17.21
N ALA A 205 -0.60 -0.63 -18.30
CA ALA A 205 -1.46 -1.11 -19.36
C ALA A 205 -0.96 -2.47 -19.88
N GLY A 206 -1.85 -3.47 -19.96
CA GLY A 206 -1.48 -4.80 -20.48
C GLY A 206 -0.30 -5.47 -19.76
N GLY A 207 -0.08 -5.15 -18.47
CA GLY A 207 1.05 -5.69 -17.71
C GLY A 207 2.39 -5.02 -17.96
N HIS A 208 2.41 -3.86 -18.64
CA HIS A 208 3.58 -3.00 -18.87
C HIS A 208 3.42 -1.65 -18.21
N THR A 209 4.51 -0.91 -18.07
CA THR A 209 4.51 0.47 -17.57
C THR A 209 4.96 1.46 -18.64
N GLU A 210 4.30 2.62 -18.67
CA GLU A 210 4.72 3.80 -19.42
C GLU A 210 4.85 4.96 -18.42
N ALA A 211 6.02 5.61 -18.38
CA ALA A 211 6.20 6.78 -17.51
C ALA A 211 5.52 8.00 -18.13
N LEU A 212 4.59 8.63 -17.41
CA LEU A 212 4.16 9.99 -17.69
C LEU A 212 5.06 10.93 -16.88
N HIS A 213 5.78 11.81 -17.57
CA HIS A 213 6.38 12.95 -16.91
C HIS A 213 5.26 13.97 -16.67
N VAL A 214 4.90 14.18 -15.41
CA VAL A 214 4.10 15.36 -15.03
C VAL A 214 5.03 16.58 -15.21
N ALA A 215 4.65 17.45 -16.12
CA ALA A 215 5.36 18.70 -16.37
C ALA A 215 5.11 19.71 -15.25
#